data_0677fa4f98602dc83e7e50b2b228e283
#
_entry.id   0677fa4f98602dc83e7e50b2b228e283
#
_cell.length_a   1.000
_cell.length_b   1.000
_cell.length_c   1.000
_cell.angle_alpha   90.00
_cell.angle_beta   90.00
_cell.angle_gamma   90.00
#
_symmetry.space_group_name_H-M   'P 1'
#
loop_
_entity.id
_entity.type
_entity.pdbx_description
1 polymer ?
#
loop_
_entity_poly.entity_id
_entity_poly.type
_entity_poly.pdbx_seq_one_letter_code
_entity_poly.pdbx_strand_id
1 'polypeptide(L)'
;MPRILVVDDEPDLRFLLRRIFERAGHEVTDAGDGAAALRAVRESAPDLVVTDMMMPVMDGPEFIRRLRSEPATAEIPILAVSGDSHLAGAADAVIPKPYQWGHLLEVAGDLLKEGRGLR
;
A
#
# COMPACT_ATOMS: atom_id res chain seq x y z
N MET A 1 12.19 12.81 -0.83
CA MET A 1 10.83 12.53 -0.36
C MET A 1 10.45 11.11 -0.78
N PRO A 2 10.09 10.26 0.16
CA PRO A 2 9.61 8.93 -0.22
C PRO A 2 8.34 9.00 -1.06
N ARG A 3 8.21 8.04 -1.95
CA ARG A 3 7.01 7.91 -2.79
C ARG A 3 6.13 6.81 -2.25
N ILE A 4 4.86 7.12 -2.07
CA ILE A 4 3.87 6.15 -1.59
C ILE A 4 2.79 5.99 -2.64
N LEU A 5 2.45 4.75 -2.95
CA LEU A 5 1.29 4.43 -3.79
C LEU A 5 0.15 4.00 -2.87
N VAL A 6 -0.96 4.70 -2.96
CA VAL A 6 -2.18 4.37 -2.20
C VAL A 6 -3.16 3.68 -3.14
N VAL A 7 -3.65 2.52 -2.74
CA VAL A 7 -4.58 1.73 -3.55
C VAL A 7 -5.87 1.48 -2.76
N ASP A 8 -6.97 2.03 -3.24
CA ASP A 8 -8.27 1.88 -2.59
C ASP A 8 -9.35 2.16 -3.64
N ASP A 9 -10.37 1.32 -3.71
CA ASP A 9 -11.43 1.50 -4.71
C ASP A 9 -12.44 2.58 -4.33
N GLU A 10 -12.48 2.99 -3.07
CA GLU A 10 -13.37 4.07 -2.64
C GLU A 10 -12.69 5.43 -2.80
N PRO A 11 -13.21 6.30 -3.68
CA PRO A 11 -12.54 7.59 -3.94
C PRO A 11 -12.35 8.45 -2.69
N ASP A 12 -13.33 8.46 -1.80
CA ASP A 12 -13.23 9.29 -0.59
C ASP A 12 -12.13 8.80 0.34
N LEU A 13 -12.04 7.48 0.53
CA LEU A 13 -10.99 6.90 1.37
C LEU A 13 -9.63 7.06 0.74
N ARG A 14 -9.55 6.88 -0.58
CA ARG A 14 -8.30 7.07 -1.32
C ARG A 14 -7.81 8.50 -1.19
N PHE A 15 -8.72 9.47 -1.32
CA PHE A 15 -8.38 10.87 -1.16
C PHE A 15 -7.89 11.17 0.26
N LEU A 16 -8.57 10.62 1.27
CA LEU A 16 -8.18 10.82 2.66
C LEU A 16 -6.78 10.26 2.93
N LEU A 17 -6.51 9.03 2.51
CA LEU A 17 -5.20 8.42 2.69
C LEU A 17 -4.11 9.24 2.00
N ARG A 18 -4.39 9.69 0.79
CA ARG A 18 -3.45 10.54 0.06
C ARG A 18 -3.11 11.80 0.86
N ARG A 19 -4.15 12.47 1.41
CA ARG A 19 -3.94 13.69 2.19
C ARG A 19 -3.13 13.42 3.46
N ILE A 20 -3.41 12.31 4.13
CA ILE A 20 -2.67 11.93 5.33
C ILE A 20 -1.17 11.84 5.03
N PHE A 21 -0.82 11.13 3.98
CA PHE A 21 0.59 10.91 3.64
C PHE A 21 1.24 12.16 3.06
N GLU A 22 0.52 12.95 2.27
CA GLU A 22 1.07 14.20 1.75
C GLU A 22 1.39 15.17 2.88
N ARG A 23 0.53 15.24 3.89
CA ARG A 23 0.77 16.10 5.04
C ARG A 23 1.97 15.66 5.86
N ALA A 24 2.28 14.38 5.82
CA ALA A 24 3.45 13.84 6.51
C ALA A 24 4.74 14.03 5.70
N GLY A 25 4.68 14.66 4.53
CA GLY A 25 5.85 14.97 3.74
C GLY A 25 6.19 13.98 2.64
N HIS A 26 5.26 13.09 2.31
CA HIS A 26 5.50 12.09 1.27
C HIS A 26 4.89 12.52 -0.06
N GLU A 27 5.51 12.04 -1.14
CA GLU A 27 4.96 12.18 -2.48
C GLU A 27 4.02 10.99 -2.71
N VAL A 28 2.77 11.28 -3.09
CA VAL A 28 1.75 10.23 -3.17
C VAL A 28 1.17 10.14 -4.57
N THR A 29 1.07 8.92 -5.08
CA THR A 29 0.24 8.59 -6.23
C THR A 29 -0.85 7.65 -5.77
N ASP A 30 -1.90 7.47 -6.56
CA ASP A 30 -3.00 6.61 -6.15
C ASP A 30 -3.54 5.79 -7.31
N ALA A 31 -4.27 4.74 -6.96
CA ALA A 31 -4.91 3.86 -7.93
C ALA A 31 -6.21 3.33 -7.33
N GLY A 32 -7.19 3.09 -8.18
CA GLY A 32 -8.52 2.67 -7.74
C GLY A 32 -8.75 1.16 -7.70
N ASP A 33 -7.81 0.38 -8.19
CA ASP A 33 -7.89 -1.09 -8.13
C ASP A 33 -6.49 -1.68 -8.34
N GLY A 34 -6.39 -3.00 -8.17
CA GLY A 34 -5.10 -3.69 -8.28
C GLY A 34 -4.47 -3.62 -9.67
N ALA A 35 -5.29 -3.63 -10.73
CA ALA A 35 -4.76 -3.57 -12.08
C ALA A 35 -4.14 -2.20 -12.38
N ALA A 36 -4.83 -1.13 -12.00
CA ALA A 36 -4.30 0.22 -12.14
C ALA A 36 -3.06 0.42 -11.27
N ALA A 37 -3.06 -0.14 -10.06
CA ALA A 37 -1.93 -0.07 -9.17
C ALA A 37 -0.71 -0.77 -9.76
N LEU A 38 -0.90 -1.94 -10.35
CA LEU A 38 0.19 -2.69 -10.95
C LEU A 38 0.83 -1.90 -12.10
N ARG A 39 0.01 -1.26 -12.91
CA ARG A 39 0.53 -0.38 -13.97
C ARG A 39 1.32 0.78 -13.39
N ALA A 40 0.81 1.40 -12.34
CA ALA A 40 1.48 2.53 -11.70
C ALA A 40 2.86 2.12 -11.15
N VAL A 41 2.94 0.96 -10.51
CA VAL A 41 4.20 0.45 -9.97
C VAL A 41 5.21 0.20 -11.09
N ARG A 42 4.75 -0.34 -12.20
CA ARG A 42 5.63 -0.63 -13.34
C ARG A 42 6.15 0.64 -14.01
N GLU A 43 5.36 1.70 -14.00
CA GLU A 43 5.78 2.97 -14.58
C GLU A 43 6.76 3.72 -13.67
N SER A 44 6.54 3.68 -12.37
CA SER A 44 7.38 4.40 -11.41
C SER A 44 7.28 3.70 -10.06
N ALA A 45 8.26 2.88 -9.75
CA ALA A 45 8.26 2.08 -8.52
C ALA A 45 8.21 2.98 -7.28
N PRO A 46 7.22 2.76 -6.39
CA PRO A 46 7.15 3.51 -5.14
C PRO A 46 8.10 2.94 -4.09
N ASP A 47 8.30 3.69 -3.02
CA ASP A 47 9.07 3.23 -1.88
C ASP A 47 8.20 2.42 -0.92
N LEU A 48 6.89 2.59 -0.99
CA LEU A 48 5.93 1.89 -0.15
C LEU A 48 4.59 1.81 -0.88
N VAL A 49 3.93 0.66 -0.78
CA VAL A 49 2.55 0.48 -1.25
C VAL A 49 1.64 0.36 -0.03
N VAL A 50 0.58 1.17 0.01
CA VAL A 50 -0.47 1.07 1.03
C VAL A 50 -1.74 0.66 0.30
N THR A 51 -2.23 -0.54 0.55
CA THR A 51 -3.33 -1.09 -0.24
C THR A 51 -4.47 -1.64 0.60
N ASP A 52 -5.70 -1.36 0.17
CA ASP A 52 -6.88 -2.07 0.64
C ASP A 52 -6.82 -3.50 0.10
N MET A 53 -7.51 -4.41 0.78
CA MET A 53 -7.55 -5.81 0.39
C MET A 53 -8.76 -6.16 -0.44
N MET A 54 -9.88 -5.47 -0.27
CA MET A 54 -11.13 -5.78 -0.98
C MET A 54 -11.40 -4.75 -2.06
N MET A 55 -11.13 -5.11 -3.31
CA MET A 55 -11.28 -4.23 -4.45
C MET A 55 -11.81 -5.00 -5.65
N PRO A 56 -12.53 -4.32 -6.57
CA PRO A 56 -12.97 -4.96 -7.82
C PRO A 56 -11.81 -5.11 -8.79
N VAL A 57 -12.03 -5.84 -9.86
CA VAL A 57 -11.10 -6.09 -10.96
C VAL A 57 -9.92 -6.94 -10.51
N MET A 58 -9.08 -6.44 -9.64
CA MET A 58 -7.99 -7.20 -9.03
C MET A 58 -7.92 -6.80 -7.56
N ASP A 59 -8.18 -7.75 -6.66
CA ASP A 59 -8.18 -7.47 -5.23
C ASP A 59 -6.76 -7.34 -4.66
N GLY A 60 -6.69 -6.99 -3.37
CA GLY A 60 -5.40 -6.79 -2.71
C GLY A 60 -4.51 -8.02 -2.71
N PRO A 61 -5.01 -9.20 -2.31
CA PRO A 61 -4.18 -10.40 -2.31
C PRO A 61 -3.59 -10.73 -3.68
N GLU A 62 -4.38 -10.62 -4.74
CA GLU A 62 -3.88 -10.89 -6.09
C GLU A 62 -2.84 -9.83 -6.50
N PHE A 63 -3.09 -8.57 -6.19
CA PHE A 63 -2.15 -7.50 -6.47
C PHE A 63 -0.81 -7.75 -5.77
N ILE A 64 -0.84 -8.10 -4.49
CA ILE A 64 0.37 -8.38 -3.73
C ILE A 64 1.10 -9.58 -4.32
N ARG A 65 0.37 -10.64 -4.67
CA ARG A 65 0.96 -11.82 -5.27
C ARG A 65 1.71 -11.48 -6.55
N ARG A 66 1.12 -10.62 -7.38
CA ARG A 66 1.76 -10.21 -8.62
C ARG A 66 3.01 -9.37 -8.38
N LEU A 67 2.97 -8.47 -7.40
CA LEU A 67 4.16 -7.69 -7.04
C LEU A 67 5.29 -8.60 -6.59
N ARG A 68 4.98 -9.60 -5.76
CA ARG A 68 5.99 -10.51 -5.25
C ARG A 68 6.58 -11.43 -6.31
N SER A 69 5.85 -11.67 -7.40
CA SER A 69 6.29 -12.58 -8.44
C SER A 69 7.25 -11.93 -9.45
N GLU A 70 7.37 -10.61 -9.45
CA GLU A 70 8.26 -9.89 -10.37
C GLU A 70 9.50 -9.41 -9.64
N PRO A 71 10.71 -9.75 -10.10
CA PRO A 71 11.95 -9.33 -9.40
C PRO A 71 12.04 -7.82 -9.20
N ALA A 72 11.55 -7.03 -10.15
CA ALA A 72 11.65 -5.57 -10.07
C ALA A 72 10.79 -4.99 -8.94
N THR A 73 9.76 -5.72 -8.47
CA THR A 73 8.82 -5.22 -7.48
C THR A 73 8.74 -6.08 -6.21
N ALA A 74 9.41 -7.22 -6.21
CA ALA A 74 9.29 -8.19 -5.13
C ALA A 74 9.70 -7.66 -3.76
N GLU A 75 10.58 -6.68 -3.72
CA GLU A 75 11.11 -6.15 -2.47
C GLU A 75 10.47 -4.84 -2.02
N ILE A 76 9.47 -4.34 -2.74
CA ILE A 76 8.77 -3.13 -2.31
C ILE A 76 7.96 -3.45 -1.05
N PRO A 77 8.14 -2.68 0.03
CA PRO A 77 7.34 -2.91 1.23
C PRO A 77 5.86 -2.63 0.99
N ILE A 78 5.01 -3.46 1.57
CA ILE A 78 3.56 -3.38 1.40
C ILE A 78 2.87 -3.31 2.75
N LEU A 79 2.06 -2.28 2.94
CA LEU A 79 1.21 -2.11 4.11
C LEU A 79 -0.23 -2.37 3.68
N ALA A 80 -0.82 -3.41 4.23
CA ALA A 80 -2.22 -3.75 3.96
C ALA A 80 -3.12 -3.09 4.99
N VAL A 81 -4.22 -2.53 4.52
CA VAL A 81 -5.26 -1.95 5.38
C VAL A 81 -6.52 -2.78 5.14
N SER A 82 -7.00 -3.47 6.16
CA SER A 82 -8.08 -4.43 5.95
C SER A 82 -8.96 -4.61 7.18
N GLY A 83 -10.25 -4.87 6.93
CA GLY A 83 -11.16 -5.30 7.97
C GLY A 83 -11.01 -6.78 8.32
N ASP A 84 -10.24 -7.52 7.51
CA ASP A 84 -10.00 -8.95 7.71
C ASP A 84 -8.51 -9.23 7.52
N SER A 85 -7.82 -9.48 8.64
CA SER A 85 -6.37 -9.70 8.60
C SER A 85 -5.96 -10.98 7.88
N HIS A 86 -6.89 -11.92 7.68
CA HIS A 86 -6.59 -13.14 6.93
C HIS A 86 -6.28 -12.86 5.45
N LEU A 87 -6.71 -11.72 4.95
CA LEU A 87 -6.47 -11.37 3.56
C LEU A 87 -5.08 -10.77 3.31
N ALA A 88 -4.32 -10.51 4.37
CA ALA A 88 -3.05 -9.79 4.24
C ALA A 88 -1.97 -10.54 3.46
N GLY A 89 -1.98 -11.86 3.51
CA GLY A 89 -1.05 -12.66 2.70
C GLY A 89 0.41 -12.27 2.89
N ALA A 90 1.05 -11.89 1.80
CA ALA A 90 2.48 -11.54 1.78
C ALA A 90 2.77 -10.06 2.03
N ALA A 91 1.83 -9.32 2.62
CA ALA A 91 2.08 -7.95 3.04
C ALA A 91 3.08 -7.93 4.19
N ASP A 92 3.83 -6.85 4.29
CA ASP A 92 4.85 -6.72 5.34
C ASP A 92 4.26 -6.27 6.66
N ALA A 93 3.14 -5.57 6.63
CA ALA A 93 2.41 -5.18 7.82
C ALA A 93 0.93 -5.07 7.48
N VAL A 94 0.09 -5.19 8.51
CA VAL A 94 -1.35 -5.10 8.36
C VAL A 94 -1.89 -4.16 9.42
N ILE A 95 -2.72 -3.21 8.99
CA ILE A 95 -3.45 -2.35 9.91
C ILE A 95 -4.93 -2.66 9.78
N PRO A 96 -5.59 -3.10 10.85
CA PRO A 96 -7.01 -3.39 10.78
C PRO A 96 -7.85 -2.12 10.71
N LYS A 97 -8.98 -2.19 10.02
CA LYS A 97 -9.96 -1.11 10.00
C LYS A 97 -10.93 -1.27 11.17
N PRO A 98 -11.35 -0.20 11.80
CA PRO A 98 -10.93 1.19 11.58
C PRO A 98 -9.56 1.46 12.19
N TYR A 99 -8.83 2.39 11.63
CA TYR A 99 -7.48 2.69 12.09
C TYR A 99 -7.34 4.14 12.52
N GLN A 100 -6.29 4.41 13.31
CA GLN A 100 -5.93 5.76 13.69
C GLN A 100 -4.79 6.25 12.80
N TRP A 101 -4.83 7.52 12.42
CA TRP A 101 -3.85 8.11 11.51
C TRP A 101 -2.43 8.01 12.06
N GLY A 102 -2.27 8.23 13.38
CA GLY A 102 -0.95 8.17 13.98
C GLY A 102 -0.32 6.79 13.87
N HIS A 103 -1.13 5.76 14.10
CA HIS A 103 -0.64 4.38 13.97
C HIS A 103 -0.30 4.05 12.51
N LEU A 104 -1.15 4.47 11.58
CA LEU A 104 -0.90 4.28 10.15
C LEU A 104 0.42 4.92 9.74
N LEU A 105 0.65 6.17 10.15
CA LEU A 105 1.87 6.89 9.80
C LEU A 105 3.10 6.27 10.45
N GLU A 106 2.97 5.77 11.67
CA GLU A 106 4.07 5.12 12.38
C GLU A 106 4.52 3.85 11.65
N VAL A 107 3.56 2.99 11.31
CA VAL A 107 3.88 1.74 10.62
C VAL A 107 4.45 2.01 9.23
N ALA A 108 3.86 2.95 8.51
CA ALA A 108 4.37 3.34 7.19
C ALA A 108 5.79 3.88 7.29
N GLY A 109 6.08 4.71 8.29
CA GLY A 109 7.42 5.24 8.51
C GLY A 109 8.44 4.15 8.80
N ASP A 110 8.05 3.16 9.60
CA ASP A 110 8.93 2.04 9.89
C ASP A 110 9.26 1.23 8.63
N LEU A 111 8.26 0.97 7.79
CA LEU A 111 8.48 0.23 6.55
C LEU A 111 9.35 1.02 5.56
N LEU A 112 9.17 2.33 5.50
CA LEU A 112 10.00 3.18 4.64
C LEU A 112 11.46 3.20 5.10
N LYS A 113 11.67 3.13 6.40
CA LYS A 113 13.00 3.19 6.99
C LYS A 113 13.72 1.83 6.90
N GLU A 114 13.01 0.77 7.20
CA GLU A 114 13.61 -0.56 7.35
C GLU A 114 13.45 -1.44 6.09
N GLY A 115 12.45 -1.12 5.25
CA GLY A 115 12.10 -2.00 4.14
C GLY A 115 11.52 -3.31 4.66
N ARG A 116 11.34 -4.28 3.77
CA ARG A 116 10.83 -5.58 4.18
C ARG A 116 11.92 -6.58 4.56
N GLY A 117 13.16 -6.24 4.27
CA GLY A 117 14.28 -7.16 4.49
C GLY A 117 14.55 -7.51 5.94
N LEU A 118 14.00 -6.75 6.87
CA LEU A 118 14.19 -6.97 8.29
C LEU A 118 13.08 -7.83 8.92
N ARG A 119 12.17 -8.34 8.13
CA ARG A 119 11.03 -9.13 8.61
C ARG A 119 11.31 -10.61 8.60
#